data_3b0b246183c1a8e93f9661ec77be5906
#
_entry.id   3b0b246183c1a8e93f9661ec77be5906
#
_cell.length_a   1.000
_cell.length_b   1.000
_cell.length_c   1.000
_cell.angle_alpha   90.00
_cell.angle_beta   90.00
_cell.angle_gamma   90.00
#
_symmetry.space_group_name_H-M   'P 1'
#
loop_
_entity.id
_entity.type
_entity.pdbx_description
1 polymer ?
#
loop_
_entity_poly.entity_id
_entity_poly.type
_entity_poly.pdbx_seq_one_letter_code
_entity_poly.pdbx_strand_id
1 'polypeptide(L)'
;MNNNGSLKRTIAVSLTNYLDAGAIVAGASGLTLWQKYLGLSEVHLGWLNFISANCLGAALGAIIGGVLADKYGRKFIYTYNLIVYMVGVLLILCSVNFPMLLAGFLITGISVGIGVPASWTYISESSEINKRGRNICISQMSWGFGPMIILLLGMFFAPGGYLFSWVETLAHAIGGAELAGDALNVFSSRVVFLSLLIVAFIAWNLQRKLDESDEWKATREAAKAKGEDTGLLHAFGVLFSNKTAVKTVCFLASIYRTWNLVASVMGFFQPHIYETAGGVSNEQANMLSCVGWAIVVAITFGLSFFIDKLPHKLFYVLGLIAALATWLVIISGVNGMGGLWAFSILWGINGGLSVQIFYALWGSELFPAKFRAGAQGLMFFIVRGLSAIWGLVFTYIYGENGEGFTLAAYCMIALLLISLIVGVIGAPNTRGKSLEEITKERYGDS
;
A
#
# COMPACT_ATOMS: atom_id res chain seq x y z
N MET A 1 20.15 -9.96 20.59
CA MET A 1 18.66 -9.79 20.65
C MET A 1 17.96 -11.13 20.43
N ASN A 2 16.96 -11.46 21.25
CA ASN A 2 16.24 -12.73 21.12
C ASN A 2 15.45 -12.76 19.81
N ASN A 3 15.68 -13.78 18.97
CA ASN A 3 15.07 -13.96 17.65
C ASN A 3 13.52 -13.82 17.65
N ASN A 4 12.87 -14.27 18.73
CA ASN A 4 11.42 -14.16 18.92
C ASN A 4 10.93 -12.73 19.14
N GLY A 5 11.77 -11.84 19.65
CA GLY A 5 11.40 -10.43 19.88
C GLY A 5 11.34 -9.60 18.61
N SER A 6 12.27 -9.82 17.68
CA SER A 6 12.30 -9.10 16.38
C SER A 6 11.09 -9.49 15.51
N LEU A 7 10.77 -10.79 15.42
CA LEU A 7 9.62 -11.26 14.62
C LEU A 7 8.28 -10.74 15.16
N LYS A 8 8.08 -10.74 16.49
CA LYS A 8 6.85 -10.19 17.11
C LYS A 8 6.68 -8.70 16.80
N ARG A 9 7.76 -7.93 16.86
CA ARG A 9 7.75 -6.49 16.50
C ARG A 9 7.40 -6.31 15.02
N THR A 10 8.03 -7.09 14.13
CA THR A 10 7.74 -7.06 12.69
C THR A 10 6.26 -7.35 12.42
N ILE A 11 5.68 -8.40 13.01
CA ILE A 11 4.27 -8.75 12.83
C ILE A 11 3.35 -7.62 13.33
N ALA A 12 3.61 -7.09 14.53
CA ALA A 12 2.80 -6.02 15.09
C ALA A 12 2.77 -4.77 14.18
N VAL A 13 3.93 -4.38 13.65
CA VAL A 13 4.04 -3.22 12.76
C VAL A 13 3.49 -3.52 11.36
N SER A 14 3.61 -4.77 10.89
CA SER A 14 3.09 -5.19 9.58
C SER A 14 1.56 -5.12 9.46
N LEU A 15 0.83 -5.09 10.57
CA LEU A 15 -0.62 -4.84 10.55
C LEU A 15 -0.98 -3.46 9.99
N THR A 16 -0.08 -2.48 10.04
CA THR A 16 -0.26 -1.20 9.36
C THR A 16 -0.41 -1.40 7.85
N ASN A 17 0.42 -2.26 7.24
CA ASN A 17 0.34 -2.56 5.82
C ASN A 17 -0.93 -3.36 5.44
N TYR A 18 -1.39 -4.25 6.32
CA TYR A 18 -2.69 -4.91 6.16
C TYR A 18 -3.83 -3.88 6.10
N LEU A 19 -3.82 -2.90 7.02
CA LEU A 19 -4.84 -1.86 7.11
C LEU A 19 -4.80 -0.92 5.90
N ASP A 20 -3.60 -0.59 5.37
CA ASP A 20 -3.44 0.19 4.14
C ASP A 20 -4.16 -0.47 2.97
N ALA A 21 -3.73 -1.66 2.62
CA ALA A 21 -4.28 -2.37 1.47
C ALA A 21 -5.76 -2.75 1.67
N GLY A 22 -6.12 -3.13 2.90
CA GLY A 22 -7.49 -3.43 3.28
C GLY A 22 -8.43 -2.23 3.10
N ALA A 23 -8.01 -1.02 3.49
CA ALA A 23 -8.81 0.19 3.34
C ALA A 23 -9.08 0.55 1.87
N ILE A 24 -8.08 0.38 1.00
CA ILE A 24 -8.22 0.61 -0.45
C ILE A 24 -9.32 -0.29 -1.02
N VAL A 25 -9.22 -1.59 -0.74
CA VAL A 25 -10.13 -2.60 -1.32
C VAL A 25 -11.51 -2.57 -0.64
N ALA A 26 -11.61 -2.26 0.66
CA ALA A 26 -12.90 -2.09 1.32
C ALA A 26 -13.69 -0.91 0.73
N GLY A 27 -13.00 0.18 0.38
CA GLY A 27 -13.61 1.30 -0.34
C GLY A 27 -14.15 0.86 -1.70
N ALA A 28 -13.34 0.16 -2.49
CA ALA A 28 -13.71 -0.30 -3.82
C ALA A 28 -14.86 -1.33 -3.79
N SER A 29 -14.82 -2.30 -2.87
CA SER A 29 -15.81 -3.39 -2.78
C SER A 29 -17.22 -2.92 -2.41
N GLY A 30 -17.33 -1.85 -1.62
CA GLY A 30 -18.61 -1.28 -1.17
C GLY A 30 -19.11 -0.10 -2.00
N LEU A 31 -18.39 0.33 -3.01
CA LEU A 31 -18.62 1.60 -3.71
C LEU A 31 -20.04 1.70 -4.29
N THR A 32 -20.50 0.65 -4.96
CA THR A 32 -21.86 0.59 -5.55
C THR A 32 -22.96 0.61 -4.47
N LEU A 33 -22.70 0.03 -3.29
CA LEU A 33 -23.67 0.05 -2.19
C LEU A 33 -23.82 1.46 -1.61
N TRP A 34 -22.71 2.17 -1.44
CA TRP A 34 -22.73 3.58 -1.04
C TRP A 34 -23.34 4.48 -2.09
N GLN A 35 -23.07 4.21 -3.38
CA GLN A 35 -23.64 4.95 -4.50
C GLN A 35 -25.17 4.90 -4.46
N LYS A 36 -25.75 3.71 -4.32
CA LYS A 36 -27.20 3.52 -4.25
C LYS A 36 -27.81 4.13 -3.00
N TYR A 37 -27.18 3.88 -1.84
CA TYR A 37 -27.68 4.35 -0.54
C TYR A 37 -27.71 5.89 -0.43
N LEU A 38 -26.70 6.57 -0.93
CA LEU A 38 -26.56 8.03 -0.84
C LEU A 38 -26.95 8.77 -2.12
N GLY A 39 -27.36 8.06 -3.18
CA GLY A 39 -27.70 8.68 -4.48
C GLY A 39 -26.50 9.36 -5.13
N LEU A 40 -25.30 8.77 -5.07
CA LEU A 40 -24.08 9.38 -5.57
C LEU A 40 -23.96 9.24 -7.09
N SER A 41 -23.49 10.31 -7.75
CA SER A 41 -23.09 10.28 -9.17
C SER A 41 -21.68 9.70 -9.33
N GLU A 42 -21.30 9.32 -10.56
CA GLU A 42 -19.94 8.88 -10.92
C GLU A 42 -18.86 9.88 -10.50
N VAL A 43 -19.17 11.19 -10.59
CA VAL A 43 -18.26 12.25 -10.14
C VAL A 43 -17.98 12.15 -8.64
N HIS A 44 -18.98 11.84 -7.81
CA HIS A 44 -18.78 11.64 -6.37
C HIS A 44 -17.91 10.40 -6.09
N LEU A 45 -18.07 9.34 -6.86
CA LEU A 45 -17.23 8.13 -6.74
C LEU A 45 -15.77 8.43 -7.13
N GLY A 46 -15.59 9.22 -8.19
CA GLY A 46 -14.28 9.73 -8.59
C GLY A 46 -13.58 10.49 -7.45
N TRP A 47 -14.30 11.37 -6.76
CA TRP A 47 -13.78 12.11 -5.60
C TRP A 47 -13.43 11.19 -4.43
N LEU A 48 -14.26 10.18 -4.14
CA LEU A 48 -13.95 9.18 -3.09
C LEU A 48 -12.64 8.46 -3.38
N ASN A 49 -12.43 8.01 -4.62
CA ASN A 49 -11.18 7.38 -5.02
C ASN A 49 -9.99 8.34 -4.92
N PHE A 50 -10.15 9.56 -5.47
CA PHE A 50 -9.08 10.57 -5.51
C PHE A 50 -8.53 10.91 -4.12
N ILE A 51 -9.39 11.04 -3.10
CA ILE A 51 -8.97 11.39 -1.74
C ILE A 51 -8.65 10.17 -0.85
N SER A 52 -8.92 8.97 -1.32
CA SER A 52 -8.79 7.72 -0.54
C SER A 52 -7.34 7.40 -0.11
N ALA A 53 -7.21 6.32 0.62
CA ALA A 53 -5.93 5.72 1.02
C ALA A 53 -5.04 5.34 -0.18
N ASN A 54 -5.61 5.13 -1.36
CA ASN A 54 -4.84 4.82 -2.57
C ASN A 54 -4.14 6.05 -3.18
N CYS A 55 -4.67 7.25 -2.94
CA CYS A 55 -4.32 8.46 -3.69
C CYS A 55 -3.90 9.63 -2.77
N LEU A 56 -4.60 10.76 -2.88
CA LEU A 56 -4.22 12.02 -2.25
C LEU A 56 -4.19 11.95 -0.72
N GLY A 57 -5.13 11.24 -0.10
CA GLY A 57 -5.14 11.07 1.36
C GLY A 57 -3.83 10.47 1.87
N ALA A 58 -3.39 9.35 1.27
CA ALA A 58 -2.12 8.73 1.62
C ALA A 58 -0.91 9.61 1.24
N ALA A 59 -0.97 10.35 0.13
CA ALA A 59 0.08 11.29 -0.25
C ALA A 59 0.31 12.36 0.83
N LEU A 60 -0.75 13.05 1.25
CA LEU A 60 -0.68 14.07 2.30
C LEU A 60 -0.18 13.49 3.63
N GLY A 61 -0.73 12.32 4.01
CA GLY A 61 -0.31 11.62 5.21
C GLY A 61 1.18 11.26 5.21
N ALA A 62 1.72 10.81 4.08
CA ALA A 62 3.09 10.35 3.97
C ALA A 62 4.12 11.47 4.20
N ILE A 63 3.88 12.66 3.64
CA ILE A 63 4.80 13.79 3.84
C ILE A 63 4.77 14.29 5.30
N ILE A 64 3.58 14.34 5.90
CA ILE A 64 3.41 14.72 7.30
C ILE A 64 4.04 13.66 8.22
N GLY A 65 3.68 12.39 7.99
CA GLY A 65 4.07 11.27 8.84
C GLY A 65 5.57 10.99 8.81
N GLY A 66 6.21 11.09 7.64
CA GLY A 66 7.64 10.90 7.52
C GLY A 66 8.42 11.86 8.42
N VAL A 67 8.06 13.13 8.40
CA VAL A 67 8.72 14.15 9.21
C VAL A 67 8.38 14.04 10.69
N LEU A 68 7.11 13.75 11.02
CA LEU A 68 6.73 13.51 12.42
C LEU A 68 7.48 12.31 13.00
N ALA A 69 7.69 11.24 12.21
CA ALA A 69 8.46 10.08 12.63
C ALA A 69 9.93 10.38 12.86
N ASP A 70 10.56 11.24 12.06
CA ASP A 70 11.93 11.65 12.26
C ASP A 70 12.08 12.60 13.46
N LYS A 71 11.10 13.49 13.68
CA LYS A 71 11.12 14.48 14.77
C LYS A 71 10.75 13.89 16.13
N TYR A 72 9.66 13.11 16.22
CA TYR A 72 9.08 12.64 17.48
C TYR A 72 9.31 11.15 17.75
N GLY A 73 9.82 10.41 16.76
CA GLY A 73 10.10 8.98 16.86
C GLY A 73 9.02 8.12 16.26
N ARG A 74 9.36 6.85 16.04
CA ARG A 74 8.47 5.87 15.41
C ARG A 74 7.36 5.45 16.38
N LYS A 75 7.66 5.38 17.69
CA LYS A 75 6.68 5.09 18.74
C LYS A 75 5.54 6.11 18.81
N PHE A 76 5.85 7.39 18.59
CA PHE A 76 4.84 8.44 18.50
C PHE A 76 3.82 8.11 17.40
N ILE A 77 4.30 7.77 16.20
CA ILE A 77 3.43 7.39 15.09
C ILE A 77 2.55 6.19 15.47
N TYR A 78 3.11 5.12 16.03
CA TYR A 78 2.34 3.93 16.40
C TYR A 78 1.33 4.15 17.50
N THR A 79 1.56 5.12 18.36
CA THR A 79 0.63 5.44 19.45
C THR A 79 -0.58 6.22 18.95
N TYR A 80 -0.39 7.17 18.04
CA TYR A 80 -1.44 8.13 17.67
C TYR A 80 -2.06 7.87 16.29
N ASN A 81 -1.29 7.36 15.34
CA ASN A 81 -1.74 7.21 13.97
C ASN A 81 -2.95 6.27 13.83
N LEU A 82 -2.91 5.10 14.49
CA LEU A 82 -4.02 4.14 14.42
C LEU A 82 -5.30 4.66 15.12
N ILE A 83 -5.19 5.59 16.07
CA ILE A 83 -6.36 6.30 16.63
C ILE A 83 -7.01 7.15 15.54
N VAL A 84 -6.21 7.89 14.76
CA VAL A 84 -6.70 8.68 13.63
C VAL A 84 -7.36 7.78 12.58
N TYR A 85 -6.75 6.63 12.29
CA TYR A 85 -7.32 5.60 11.40
C TYR A 85 -8.70 5.15 11.89
N MET A 86 -8.81 4.77 13.16
CA MET A 86 -10.09 4.32 13.77
C MET A 86 -11.15 5.41 13.71
N VAL A 87 -10.80 6.67 13.92
CA VAL A 87 -11.73 7.80 13.77
C VAL A 87 -12.24 7.91 12.34
N GLY A 88 -11.35 7.81 11.34
CA GLY A 88 -11.73 7.81 9.93
C GLY A 88 -12.68 6.67 9.58
N VAL A 89 -12.36 5.45 10.02
CA VAL A 89 -13.22 4.28 9.80
C VAL A 89 -14.56 4.41 10.50
N LEU A 90 -14.61 4.95 11.73
CA LEU A 90 -15.88 5.23 12.44
C LEU A 90 -16.74 6.24 11.67
N LEU A 91 -16.16 7.27 11.09
CA LEU A 91 -16.91 8.20 10.24
C LEU A 91 -17.50 7.50 9.00
N ILE A 92 -16.76 6.57 8.38
CA ILE A 92 -17.29 5.75 7.27
C ILE A 92 -18.45 4.87 7.76
N LEU A 93 -18.29 4.16 8.88
CA LEU A 93 -19.31 3.29 9.46
C LEU A 93 -20.62 4.03 9.76
N CYS A 94 -20.50 5.23 10.30
CA CYS A 94 -21.65 6.05 10.72
C CYS A 94 -22.15 6.99 9.63
N SER A 95 -21.57 6.95 8.40
CA SER A 95 -21.92 7.92 7.36
C SER A 95 -23.36 7.81 6.88
N VAL A 96 -24.05 8.95 6.86
CA VAL A 96 -25.43 9.13 6.41
C VAL A 96 -25.53 10.14 5.26
N ASN A 97 -24.41 10.72 4.87
CA ASN A 97 -24.30 11.67 3.75
C ASN A 97 -22.91 11.63 3.11
N PHE A 98 -22.82 12.16 1.89
CA PHE A 98 -21.57 12.18 1.13
C PHE A 98 -20.41 12.93 1.82
N PRO A 99 -20.58 14.14 2.39
CA PRO A 99 -19.46 14.83 3.06
C PRO A 99 -18.87 14.04 4.23
N MET A 100 -19.68 13.34 5.02
CA MET A 100 -19.20 12.51 6.12
C MET A 100 -18.43 11.30 5.62
N LEU A 101 -18.92 10.65 4.58
CA LEU A 101 -18.23 9.53 3.91
C LEU A 101 -16.89 10.00 3.35
N LEU A 102 -16.86 11.14 2.65
CA LEU A 102 -15.68 11.77 2.09
C LEU A 102 -14.64 12.08 3.17
N ALA A 103 -15.07 12.69 4.28
CA ALA A 103 -14.19 12.98 5.42
C ALA A 103 -13.60 11.71 6.04
N GLY A 104 -14.39 10.64 6.17
CA GLY A 104 -13.92 9.34 6.65
C GLY A 104 -12.83 8.75 5.75
N PHE A 105 -13.02 8.75 4.43
CA PHE A 105 -12.02 8.29 3.47
C PHE A 105 -10.74 9.13 3.49
N LEU A 106 -10.86 10.46 3.62
CA LEU A 106 -9.72 11.36 3.71
C LEU A 106 -8.89 11.10 4.97
N ILE A 107 -9.54 11.04 6.15
CA ILE A 107 -8.86 10.83 7.44
C ILE A 107 -8.20 9.45 7.48
N THR A 108 -8.89 8.41 7.01
CA THR A 108 -8.33 7.05 6.89
C THR A 108 -7.12 7.05 5.95
N GLY A 109 -7.22 7.74 4.81
CA GLY A 109 -6.14 7.87 3.84
C GLY A 109 -4.92 8.60 4.40
N ILE A 110 -5.11 9.71 5.12
CA ILE A 110 -4.01 10.44 5.79
C ILE A 110 -3.31 9.53 6.81
N SER A 111 -4.07 8.79 7.61
CA SER A 111 -3.51 7.85 8.58
C SER A 111 -2.67 6.76 7.89
N VAL A 112 -3.16 6.18 6.82
CA VAL A 112 -2.42 5.20 6.01
C VAL A 112 -1.09 5.78 5.53
N GLY A 113 -1.11 6.98 4.97
CA GLY A 113 0.10 7.68 4.51
C GLY A 113 1.12 7.93 5.62
N ILE A 114 0.67 8.27 6.82
CA ILE A 114 1.54 8.45 8.00
C ILE A 114 2.18 7.12 8.42
N GLY A 115 1.41 6.03 8.45
CA GLY A 115 1.83 4.77 9.06
C GLY A 115 2.79 3.95 8.22
N VAL A 116 2.59 3.89 6.91
CA VAL A 116 3.31 2.96 6.02
C VAL A 116 4.81 3.24 5.93
N PRO A 117 5.28 4.47 5.60
CA PRO A 117 6.72 4.75 5.57
C PRO A 117 7.39 4.58 6.93
N ALA A 118 6.70 4.94 8.02
CA ALA A 118 7.21 4.77 9.38
C ALA A 118 7.36 3.28 9.73
N SER A 119 6.45 2.42 9.27
CA SER A 119 6.50 0.97 9.50
C SER A 119 7.72 0.33 8.83
N TRP A 120 8.00 0.65 7.59
CA TRP A 120 9.17 0.13 6.86
C TRP A 120 10.48 0.58 7.50
N THR A 121 10.57 1.85 7.90
CA THR A 121 11.73 2.39 8.60
C THR A 121 11.97 1.66 9.91
N TYR A 122 10.95 1.49 10.76
CA TYR A 122 11.07 0.79 12.04
C TYR A 122 11.46 -0.68 11.87
N ILE A 123 10.86 -1.40 10.91
CA ILE A 123 11.18 -2.80 10.62
C ILE A 123 12.66 -2.91 10.25
N SER A 124 13.15 -2.03 9.41
CA SER A 124 14.55 -2.02 8.97
C SER A 124 15.52 -1.75 10.13
N GLU A 125 15.23 -0.73 10.95
CA GLU A 125 16.05 -0.34 12.11
C GLU A 125 16.02 -1.39 13.24
N SER A 126 14.93 -2.13 13.39
CA SER A 126 14.75 -3.17 14.42
C SER A 126 15.19 -4.56 13.99
N SER A 127 15.61 -4.74 12.74
CA SER A 127 15.96 -6.02 12.16
C SER A 127 17.46 -6.31 12.25
N GLU A 128 17.80 -7.58 12.47
CA GLU A 128 19.18 -8.08 12.30
C GLU A 128 19.59 -7.95 10.82
N ILE A 129 20.88 -7.70 10.58
CA ILE A 129 21.46 -7.42 9.24
C ILE A 129 21.00 -8.44 8.20
N ASN A 130 21.09 -9.74 8.53
CA ASN A 130 20.78 -10.84 7.60
C ASN A 130 19.28 -11.25 7.60
N LYS A 131 18.40 -10.48 8.22
CA LYS A 131 16.95 -10.76 8.30
C LYS A 131 16.09 -9.56 7.90
N ARG A 132 16.71 -8.47 7.48
CA ARG A 132 16.02 -7.23 7.13
C ARG A 132 15.09 -7.41 5.93
N GLY A 133 15.61 -8.01 4.87
CA GLY A 133 14.82 -8.33 3.68
C GLY A 133 13.65 -9.26 4.00
N ARG A 134 13.88 -10.31 4.78
CA ARG A 134 12.82 -11.22 5.25
C ARG A 134 11.72 -10.48 6.02
N ASN A 135 12.09 -9.59 6.94
CA ASN A 135 11.11 -8.85 7.74
C ASN A 135 10.31 -7.85 6.89
N ILE A 136 10.93 -7.22 5.89
CA ILE A 136 10.22 -6.41 4.88
C ILE A 136 9.27 -7.29 4.05
N CYS A 137 9.66 -8.49 3.63
CA CYS A 137 8.75 -9.43 2.95
C CYS A 137 7.55 -9.81 3.82
N ILE A 138 7.73 -10.08 5.13
CA ILE A 138 6.62 -10.35 6.06
C ILE A 138 5.65 -9.17 6.10
N SER A 139 6.17 -7.96 6.12
CA SER A 139 5.38 -6.74 6.07
C SER A 139 4.58 -6.62 4.77
N GLN A 140 5.20 -6.91 3.62
CA GLN A 140 4.52 -6.89 2.32
C GLN A 140 3.53 -8.04 2.16
N MET A 141 3.78 -9.19 2.77
CA MET A 141 2.81 -10.28 2.82
C MET A 141 1.54 -9.87 3.58
N SER A 142 1.69 -9.14 4.69
CA SER A 142 0.56 -8.53 5.41
C SER A 142 -0.23 -7.57 4.52
N TRP A 143 0.45 -6.79 3.66
CA TRP A 143 -0.19 -5.93 2.66
C TRP A 143 -1.02 -6.75 1.67
N GLY A 144 -0.55 -7.91 1.20
CA GLY A 144 -1.29 -8.82 0.32
C GLY A 144 -2.49 -9.49 1.00
N PHE A 145 -2.42 -9.80 2.30
CA PHE A 145 -3.53 -10.36 3.07
C PHE A 145 -4.72 -9.39 3.20
N GLY A 146 -4.46 -8.08 3.22
CA GLY A 146 -5.52 -7.07 3.31
C GLY A 146 -6.59 -7.26 2.24
N PRO A 147 -6.29 -7.07 0.95
CA PRO A 147 -7.23 -7.27 -0.14
C PRO A 147 -7.87 -8.65 -0.16
N MET A 148 -7.08 -9.71 0.05
CA MET A 148 -7.58 -11.08 0.03
C MET A 148 -8.69 -11.29 1.07
N ILE A 149 -8.46 -10.90 2.31
CA ILE A 149 -9.45 -11.08 3.39
C ILE A 149 -10.65 -10.16 3.17
N ILE A 150 -10.42 -8.91 2.78
CA ILE A 150 -11.50 -7.94 2.53
C ILE A 150 -12.41 -8.38 1.38
N LEU A 151 -11.85 -8.92 0.29
CA LEU A 151 -12.65 -9.47 -0.82
C LEU A 151 -13.46 -10.68 -0.37
N LEU A 152 -12.88 -11.59 0.40
CA LEU A 152 -13.60 -12.73 0.97
C LEU A 152 -14.75 -12.27 1.86
N LEU A 153 -14.52 -11.32 2.77
CA LEU A 153 -15.57 -10.76 3.62
C LEU A 153 -16.64 -10.05 2.77
N GLY A 154 -16.22 -9.27 1.77
CA GLY A 154 -17.12 -8.62 0.82
C GLY A 154 -18.03 -9.61 0.10
N MET A 155 -17.50 -10.74 -0.37
CA MET A 155 -18.29 -11.80 -1.02
C MET A 155 -19.28 -12.47 -0.05
N PHE A 156 -18.82 -12.83 1.16
CA PHE A 156 -19.70 -13.51 2.13
C PHE A 156 -20.81 -12.61 2.67
N PHE A 157 -20.54 -11.33 2.89
CA PHE A 157 -21.49 -10.38 3.46
C PHE A 157 -22.28 -9.59 2.40
N ALA A 158 -21.97 -9.74 1.10
CA ALA A 158 -22.71 -9.06 0.03
C ALA A 158 -24.21 -9.37 0.08
N PRO A 159 -25.08 -8.49 -0.42
CA PRO A 159 -26.49 -8.80 -0.63
C PRO A 159 -26.64 -10.09 -1.45
N GLY A 160 -27.33 -11.08 -0.88
CA GLY A 160 -27.44 -12.44 -1.46
C GLY A 160 -26.27 -13.38 -1.16
N GLY A 161 -25.21 -12.92 -0.50
CA GLY A 161 -24.08 -13.74 -0.07
C GLY A 161 -24.42 -14.68 1.09
N TYR A 162 -23.57 -15.69 1.30
CA TYR A 162 -23.80 -16.78 2.27
C TYR A 162 -24.07 -16.32 3.71
N LEU A 163 -23.43 -15.22 4.14
CA LEU A 163 -23.58 -14.66 5.48
C LEU A 163 -24.44 -13.38 5.51
N PHE A 164 -25.15 -13.07 4.45
CA PHE A 164 -25.97 -11.87 4.39
C PHE A 164 -27.08 -11.85 5.45
N SER A 165 -27.68 -13.00 5.77
CA SER A 165 -28.69 -13.12 6.85
C SER A 165 -28.18 -12.67 8.22
N TRP A 166 -26.90 -12.86 8.49
CA TRP A 166 -26.25 -12.33 9.71
C TRP A 166 -26.11 -10.80 9.64
N VAL A 167 -25.79 -10.25 8.45
CA VAL A 167 -25.75 -8.80 8.21
C VAL A 167 -27.14 -8.18 8.44
N GLU A 168 -28.19 -8.81 7.89
CA GLU A 168 -29.60 -8.39 8.13
C GLU A 168 -29.95 -8.36 9.60
N THR A 169 -29.63 -9.43 10.34
CA THR A 169 -29.88 -9.51 11.78
C THR A 169 -29.19 -8.36 12.52
N LEU A 170 -27.92 -8.09 12.20
CA LEU A 170 -27.17 -7.00 12.79
C LEU A 170 -27.72 -5.63 12.40
N ALA A 171 -28.10 -5.44 11.14
CA ALA A 171 -28.65 -4.21 10.62
C ALA A 171 -30.00 -3.87 11.27
N HIS A 172 -30.89 -4.88 11.41
CA HIS A 172 -32.16 -4.71 12.09
C HIS A 172 -32.02 -4.44 13.59
N ALA A 173 -31.00 -5.03 14.23
CA ALA A 173 -30.72 -4.76 15.65
C ALA A 173 -30.25 -3.31 15.90
N ILE A 174 -29.56 -2.71 14.91
CA ILE A 174 -29.02 -1.34 15.02
C ILE A 174 -30.00 -0.31 14.44
N GLY A 175 -30.55 -0.57 13.27
CA GLY A 175 -31.35 0.38 12.49
C GLY A 175 -32.86 0.18 12.58
N GLY A 176 -33.34 -0.86 13.30
CA GLY A 176 -34.74 -1.20 13.43
C GLY A 176 -35.22 -2.23 12.39
N ALA A 177 -36.31 -2.93 12.72
CA ALA A 177 -36.83 -4.03 11.90
C ALA A 177 -37.41 -3.59 10.54
N GLU A 178 -37.65 -2.31 10.33
CA GLU A 178 -38.18 -1.74 9.09
C GLU A 178 -37.08 -1.39 8.06
N LEU A 179 -35.80 -1.60 8.43
CA LEU A 179 -34.68 -1.29 7.54
C LEU A 179 -34.69 -2.23 6.33
N ALA A 180 -34.78 -1.68 5.11
CA ALA A 180 -34.87 -2.45 3.88
C ALA A 180 -34.14 -1.77 2.70
N GLY A 181 -34.03 -2.49 1.58
CA GLY A 181 -33.45 -1.95 0.34
C GLY A 181 -32.00 -1.49 0.47
N ASP A 182 -31.66 -0.37 -0.13
CA ASP A 182 -30.29 0.14 -0.15
C ASP A 182 -29.76 0.53 1.23
N ALA A 183 -30.64 0.94 2.15
CA ALA A 183 -30.31 1.22 3.52
C ALA A 183 -29.89 -0.05 4.31
N LEU A 184 -30.46 -1.21 3.97
CA LEU A 184 -30.02 -2.50 4.48
C LEU A 184 -28.73 -2.97 3.79
N ASN A 185 -28.69 -2.89 2.46
CA ASN A 185 -27.56 -3.40 1.67
C ASN A 185 -26.23 -2.72 2.01
N VAL A 186 -26.22 -1.42 2.34
CA VAL A 186 -25.00 -0.72 2.71
C VAL A 186 -24.36 -1.24 4.01
N PHE A 187 -25.12 -1.95 4.86
CA PHE A 187 -24.56 -2.61 6.04
C PHE A 187 -23.53 -3.68 5.71
N SER A 188 -23.61 -4.30 4.52
CA SER A 188 -22.55 -5.21 4.04
C SER A 188 -21.19 -4.49 4.00
N SER A 189 -21.13 -3.30 3.41
CA SER A 189 -19.90 -2.49 3.40
C SER A 189 -19.51 -2.02 4.81
N ARG A 190 -20.47 -1.63 5.64
CA ARG A 190 -20.21 -1.23 7.04
C ARG A 190 -19.59 -2.37 7.84
N VAL A 191 -20.05 -3.62 7.69
CA VAL A 191 -19.45 -4.80 8.36
C VAL A 191 -18.01 -5.04 7.88
N VAL A 192 -17.73 -4.86 6.59
CA VAL A 192 -16.35 -4.94 6.07
C VAL A 192 -15.46 -3.88 6.73
N PHE A 193 -15.89 -2.63 6.83
CA PHE A 193 -15.14 -1.57 7.53
C PHE A 193 -15.04 -1.83 9.04
N LEU A 194 -16.05 -2.44 9.67
CA LEU A 194 -15.99 -2.87 11.07
C LEU A 194 -14.86 -3.87 11.31
N SER A 195 -14.62 -4.79 10.37
CA SER A 195 -13.48 -5.71 10.46
C SER A 195 -12.14 -4.98 10.48
N LEU A 196 -11.99 -3.93 9.68
CA LEU A 196 -10.79 -3.07 9.68
C LEU A 196 -10.65 -2.30 11.01
N LEU A 197 -11.76 -1.82 11.58
CA LEU A 197 -11.76 -1.17 12.88
C LEU A 197 -11.25 -2.10 13.98
N ILE A 198 -11.71 -3.36 14.00
CA ILE A 198 -11.28 -4.38 14.95
C ILE A 198 -9.78 -4.66 14.80
N VAL A 199 -9.31 -4.86 13.55
CA VAL A 199 -7.88 -5.09 13.30
C VAL A 199 -7.04 -3.86 13.67
N ALA A 200 -7.53 -2.64 13.40
CA ALA A 200 -6.85 -1.41 13.79
C ALA A 200 -6.73 -1.29 15.32
N PHE A 201 -7.76 -1.65 16.07
CA PHE A 201 -7.73 -1.66 17.52
C PHE A 201 -6.73 -2.69 18.07
N ILE A 202 -6.70 -3.89 17.50
CA ILE A 202 -5.72 -4.93 17.86
C ILE A 202 -4.30 -4.43 17.55
N ALA A 203 -4.07 -3.90 16.34
CA ALA A 203 -2.79 -3.36 15.92
C ALA A 203 -2.33 -2.23 16.85
N TRP A 204 -3.22 -1.29 17.20
CA TRP A 204 -2.92 -0.22 18.14
C TRP A 204 -2.50 -0.73 19.52
N ASN A 205 -3.21 -1.74 20.07
CA ASN A 205 -2.85 -2.35 21.36
C ASN A 205 -1.48 -3.05 21.34
N LEU A 206 -1.08 -3.60 20.21
CA LEU A 206 0.23 -4.22 20.02
C LEU A 206 1.32 -3.16 19.83
N GLN A 207 1.08 -2.19 18.97
CA GLN A 207 2.08 -1.20 18.56
C GLN A 207 2.39 -0.16 19.64
N ARG A 208 1.42 0.29 20.43
CA ARG A 208 1.65 1.24 21.54
C ARG A 208 2.59 0.71 22.62
N LYS A 209 2.78 -0.63 22.68
CA LYS A 209 3.67 -1.29 23.63
C LYS A 209 5.08 -1.48 23.09
N LEU A 210 5.32 -1.15 21.81
CA LEU A 210 6.64 -1.25 21.21
C LEU A 210 7.57 -0.19 21.79
N ASP A 211 8.85 -0.56 21.90
CA ASP A 211 9.90 0.37 22.24
C ASP A 211 10.28 1.23 21.04
N GLU A 212 10.83 2.41 21.30
CA GLU A 212 11.39 3.25 20.25
C GLU A 212 12.66 2.61 19.65
N SER A 213 12.91 2.90 18.37
CA SER A 213 14.10 2.46 17.65
C SER A 213 15.39 2.94 18.35
N ASP A 214 16.31 2.02 18.62
CA ASP A 214 17.59 2.35 19.26
C ASP A 214 18.47 3.20 18.34
N GLU A 215 18.39 2.98 17.02
CA GLU A 215 19.08 3.80 16.01
C GLU A 215 18.57 5.24 15.99
N TRP A 216 17.24 5.43 16.10
CA TRP A 216 16.65 6.76 16.21
C TRP A 216 17.07 7.47 17.50
N LYS A 217 17.06 6.76 18.66
CA LYS A 217 17.50 7.33 19.94
C LYS A 217 18.93 7.84 19.86
N ALA A 218 19.86 7.01 19.36
CA ALA A 218 21.28 7.36 19.22
C ALA A 218 21.47 8.59 18.30
N THR A 219 20.76 8.61 17.16
CA THR A 219 20.80 9.74 16.22
C THR A 219 20.25 11.02 16.85
N ARG A 220 19.17 10.91 17.63
CA ARG A 220 18.53 12.05 18.30
C ARG A 220 19.39 12.63 19.41
N GLU A 221 20.05 11.77 20.18
CA GLU A 221 20.99 12.19 21.22
C GLU A 221 22.19 12.92 20.62
N ALA A 222 22.75 12.40 19.53
CA ALA A 222 23.83 13.02 18.80
C ALA A 222 23.45 14.42 18.23
N ALA A 223 22.23 14.54 17.65
CA ALA A 223 21.71 15.81 17.13
C ALA A 223 21.53 16.86 18.26
N LYS A 224 20.99 16.44 19.42
CA LYS A 224 20.82 17.30 20.58
C LYS A 224 22.18 17.80 21.11
N ALA A 225 23.19 16.93 21.18
CA ALA A 225 24.51 17.27 21.63
C ALA A 225 25.20 18.33 20.72
N LYS A 226 24.86 18.34 19.43
CA LYS A 226 25.35 19.30 18.44
C LYS A 226 24.49 20.56 18.32
N GLY A 227 23.35 20.66 19.03
CA GLY A 227 22.42 21.79 18.93
C GLY A 227 21.74 21.91 17.55
N GLU A 228 21.65 20.79 16.79
CA GLU A 228 21.06 20.79 15.45
C GLU A 228 19.52 20.96 15.51
N ASP A 229 19.00 21.86 14.67
CA ASP A 229 17.55 21.99 14.48
C ASP A 229 16.99 20.73 13.78
N THR A 230 15.95 20.16 14.37
CA THR A 230 15.26 18.98 13.86
C THR A 230 13.88 19.32 13.27
N GLY A 231 13.70 20.58 12.86
CA GLY A 231 12.48 21.05 12.22
C GLY A 231 12.24 20.43 10.84
N LEU A 232 10.98 20.47 10.41
CA LEU A 232 10.49 19.97 9.11
C LEU A 232 11.29 20.53 7.92
N LEU A 233 11.43 21.85 7.89
CA LEU A 233 12.13 22.56 6.81
C LEU A 233 13.62 22.24 6.81
N HIS A 234 14.20 22.05 8.01
CA HIS A 234 15.60 21.66 8.13
C HIS A 234 15.84 20.25 7.59
N ALA A 235 14.98 19.26 7.93
CA ALA A 235 15.12 17.90 7.42
C ALA A 235 15.06 17.84 5.89
N PHE A 236 14.14 18.59 5.27
CA PHE A 236 14.09 18.72 3.80
C PHE A 236 15.26 19.51 3.24
N GLY A 237 15.69 20.58 3.92
CA GLY A 237 16.88 21.35 3.54
C GLY A 237 18.13 20.46 3.48
N VAL A 238 18.35 19.63 4.50
CA VAL A 238 19.46 18.66 4.55
C VAL A 238 19.33 17.60 3.47
N LEU A 239 18.12 17.08 3.22
CA LEU A 239 17.85 16.10 2.18
C LEU A 239 18.20 16.66 0.78
N PHE A 240 17.76 17.89 0.47
CA PHE A 240 17.97 18.49 -0.84
C PHE A 240 19.37 19.12 -1.02
N SER A 241 20.07 19.46 0.04
CA SER A 241 21.46 19.94 -0.04
C SER A 241 22.47 18.84 -0.32
N ASN A 242 22.13 17.58 -0.02
CA ASN A 242 23.03 16.46 -0.24
C ASN A 242 22.77 15.80 -1.61
N LYS A 243 23.73 15.95 -2.54
CA LYS A 243 23.63 15.38 -3.91
C LYS A 243 23.38 13.86 -3.92
N THR A 244 23.96 13.11 -2.98
CA THR A 244 23.76 11.65 -2.87
C THR A 244 22.35 11.34 -2.44
N ALA A 245 21.78 12.08 -1.48
CA ALA A 245 20.39 11.92 -1.05
C ALA A 245 19.41 12.23 -2.19
N VAL A 246 19.62 13.33 -2.91
CA VAL A 246 18.78 13.70 -4.07
C VAL A 246 18.82 12.62 -5.16
N LYS A 247 20.03 12.12 -5.52
CA LYS A 247 20.16 11.02 -6.49
C LYS A 247 19.42 9.77 -6.01
N THR A 248 19.48 9.44 -4.73
CA THR A 248 18.79 8.30 -4.13
C THR A 248 17.28 8.47 -4.19
N VAL A 249 16.74 9.65 -3.84
CA VAL A 249 15.31 9.98 -3.98
C VAL A 249 14.88 9.85 -5.43
N CYS A 250 15.60 10.44 -6.38
CA CYS A 250 15.29 10.37 -7.81
C CYS A 250 15.26 8.92 -8.31
N PHE A 251 16.23 8.09 -7.93
CA PHE A 251 16.29 6.68 -8.29
C PHE A 251 15.09 5.90 -7.74
N LEU A 252 14.90 5.93 -6.41
CA LEU A 252 13.84 5.17 -5.74
C LEU A 252 12.45 5.66 -6.13
N ALA A 253 12.25 6.98 -6.20
CA ALA A 253 10.99 7.54 -6.65
C ALA A 253 10.69 7.16 -8.13
N SER A 254 11.71 7.11 -9.00
CA SER A 254 11.51 6.73 -10.41
C SER A 254 11.08 5.28 -10.56
N ILE A 255 11.77 4.32 -9.91
CA ILE A 255 11.41 2.90 -10.02
C ILE A 255 10.04 2.60 -9.42
N TYR A 256 9.77 3.17 -8.23
CA TYR A 256 8.51 2.93 -7.56
C TYR A 256 7.35 3.64 -8.23
N ARG A 257 7.52 4.89 -8.67
CA ARG A 257 6.50 5.66 -9.39
C ARG A 257 6.03 4.93 -10.64
N THR A 258 6.96 4.58 -11.53
CA THR A 258 6.60 3.99 -12.84
C THR A 258 5.93 2.63 -12.68
N TRP A 259 6.36 1.82 -11.73
CA TRP A 259 5.67 0.59 -11.38
C TRP A 259 4.33 0.84 -10.67
N ASN A 260 4.28 1.78 -9.72
CA ASN A 260 3.07 2.02 -8.92
C ASN A 260 1.92 2.64 -9.74
N LEU A 261 2.21 3.41 -10.78
CA LEU A 261 1.18 3.88 -11.71
C LEU A 261 0.43 2.70 -12.35
N VAL A 262 1.14 1.63 -12.70
CA VAL A 262 0.51 0.39 -13.20
C VAL A 262 -0.20 -0.35 -12.08
N ALA A 263 0.46 -0.53 -10.93
CA ALA A 263 -0.07 -1.26 -9.80
C ALA A 263 -1.31 -0.61 -9.18
N SER A 264 -1.40 0.72 -9.16
CA SER A 264 -2.57 1.45 -8.64
C SER A 264 -3.80 1.26 -9.54
N VAL A 265 -3.62 1.25 -10.84
CA VAL A 265 -4.69 0.93 -11.80
C VAL A 265 -5.14 -0.52 -11.61
N MET A 266 -4.21 -1.46 -11.55
CA MET A 266 -4.55 -2.86 -11.32
C MET A 266 -5.21 -3.10 -9.96
N GLY A 267 -4.80 -2.39 -8.92
CA GLY A 267 -5.40 -2.52 -7.59
C GLY A 267 -6.87 -2.10 -7.54
N PHE A 268 -7.29 -1.17 -8.40
CA PHE A 268 -8.64 -0.61 -8.41
C PHE A 268 -9.50 -1.13 -9.58
N PHE A 269 -8.94 -1.25 -10.78
CA PHE A 269 -9.70 -1.55 -12.00
C PHE A 269 -9.54 -3.00 -12.46
N GLN A 270 -8.78 -3.86 -11.78
CA GLN A 270 -8.53 -5.24 -12.26
C GLN A 270 -9.81 -6.05 -12.50
N PRO A 271 -10.81 -6.10 -11.59
CA PRO A 271 -12.07 -6.78 -11.88
C PRO A 271 -12.79 -6.16 -13.07
N HIS A 272 -12.86 -4.84 -13.15
CA HIS A 272 -13.48 -4.13 -14.25
C HIS A 272 -12.81 -4.43 -15.61
N ILE A 273 -11.49 -4.53 -15.65
CA ILE A 273 -10.75 -4.94 -16.86
C ILE A 273 -11.14 -6.36 -17.27
N TYR A 274 -11.28 -7.27 -16.31
CA TYR A 274 -11.70 -8.64 -16.60
C TYR A 274 -13.13 -8.71 -17.16
N GLU A 275 -14.04 -7.89 -16.62
CA GLU A 275 -15.43 -7.83 -17.08
C GLU A 275 -15.54 -7.21 -18.49
N THR A 276 -14.93 -6.04 -18.71
CA THR A 276 -15.10 -5.26 -19.93
C THR A 276 -14.23 -5.75 -21.09
N ALA A 277 -12.94 -5.92 -20.87
CA ALA A 277 -12.01 -6.38 -21.89
C ALA A 277 -11.97 -7.92 -21.99
N GLY A 278 -12.21 -8.61 -20.87
CA GLY A 278 -12.20 -10.08 -20.79
C GLY A 278 -13.56 -10.74 -21.07
N GLY A 279 -14.67 -9.99 -20.98
CA GLY A 279 -16.01 -10.49 -21.23
C GLY A 279 -16.51 -11.53 -20.21
N VAL A 280 -15.98 -11.53 -18.99
CA VAL A 280 -16.38 -12.47 -17.93
C VAL A 280 -17.38 -11.84 -16.95
N SER A 281 -18.10 -12.69 -16.20
CA SER A 281 -19.01 -12.20 -15.16
C SER A 281 -18.27 -11.55 -13.99
N ASN A 282 -18.97 -10.69 -13.25
CA ASN A 282 -18.43 -10.04 -12.04
C ASN A 282 -17.91 -11.08 -11.02
N GLU A 283 -18.62 -12.18 -10.81
CA GLU A 283 -18.20 -13.27 -9.93
C GLU A 283 -16.86 -13.88 -10.38
N GLN A 284 -16.71 -14.16 -11.67
CA GLN A 284 -15.48 -14.70 -12.26
C GLN A 284 -14.32 -13.69 -12.17
N ALA A 285 -14.59 -12.41 -12.40
CA ALA A 285 -13.61 -11.35 -12.29
C ALA A 285 -13.07 -11.22 -10.85
N ASN A 286 -13.98 -11.27 -9.87
CA ASN A 286 -13.60 -11.24 -8.44
C ASN A 286 -12.83 -12.49 -8.03
N MET A 287 -13.22 -13.68 -8.52
CA MET A 287 -12.50 -14.93 -8.27
C MET A 287 -11.07 -14.88 -8.82
N LEU A 288 -10.89 -14.44 -10.07
CA LEU A 288 -9.58 -14.28 -10.69
C LEU A 288 -8.71 -13.30 -9.89
N SER A 289 -9.28 -12.18 -9.46
CA SER A 289 -8.56 -11.18 -8.64
C SER A 289 -8.16 -11.76 -7.28
N CYS A 290 -9.03 -12.50 -6.62
CA CYS A 290 -8.76 -13.15 -5.34
C CYS A 290 -7.61 -14.17 -5.45
N VAL A 291 -7.60 -14.99 -6.51
CA VAL A 291 -6.51 -15.94 -6.80
C VAL A 291 -5.20 -15.18 -7.07
N GLY A 292 -5.25 -14.08 -7.81
CA GLY A 292 -4.08 -13.21 -8.00
C GLY A 292 -3.47 -12.76 -6.67
N TRP A 293 -4.29 -12.28 -5.73
CA TRP A 293 -3.81 -11.90 -4.39
C TRP A 293 -3.29 -13.07 -3.56
N ALA A 294 -3.89 -14.26 -3.68
CA ALA A 294 -3.36 -15.47 -3.03
C ALA A 294 -1.96 -15.82 -3.56
N ILE A 295 -1.72 -15.68 -4.85
CA ILE A 295 -0.41 -15.87 -5.48
C ILE A 295 0.59 -14.82 -4.97
N VAL A 296 0.19 -13.54 -4.85
CA VAL A 296 1.04 -12.49 -4.24
C VAL A 296 1.52 -12.94 -2.86
N VAL A 297 0.63 -13.38 -2.00
CA VAL A 297 0.98 -13.83 -0.64
C VAL A 297 1.93 -15.03 -0.68
N ALA A 298 1.62 -16.04 -1.50
CA ALA A 298 2.44 -17.25 -1.60
C ALA A 298 3.87 -16.97 -2.12
N ILE A 299 3.99 -16.15 -3.16
CA ILE A 299 5.29 -15.77 -3.73
C ILE A 299 6.09 -14.91 -2.75
N THR A 300 5.46 -13.93 -2.09
CA THR A 300 6.13 -13.10 -1.09
C THR A 300 6.60 -13.94 0.11
N PHE A 301 5.80 -14.91 0.52
CA PHE A 301 6.21 -15.87 1.55
C PHE A 301 7.44 -16.66 1.10
N GLY A 302 7.44 -17.23 -0.10
CA GLY A 302 8.60 -17.90 -0.68
C GLY A 302 9.83 -16.98 -0.75
N LEU A 303 9.67 -15.75 -1.23
CA LEU A 303 10.74 -14.75 -1.33
C LEU A 303 11.39 -14.47 0.03
N SER A 304 10.63 -14.48 1.13
CA SER A 304 11.13 -14.20 2.48
C SER A 304 12.26 -15.14 2.94
N PHE A 305 12.39 -16.34 2.36
CA PHE A 305 13.47 -17.30 2.66
C PHE A 305 14.74 -17.04 1.85
N PHE A 306 14.65 -16.33 0.74
CA PHE A 306 15.74 -16.18 -0.23
C PHE A 306 16.25 -14.75 -0.38
N ILE A 307 15.46 -13.74 -0.03
CA ILE A 307 15.77 -12.32 -0.29
C ILE A 307 17.09 -11.87 0.34
N ASP A 308 17.40 -12.32 1.55
CA ASP A 308 18.65 -11.98 2.25
C ASP A 308 19.84 -12.82 1.75
N LYS A 309 19.60 -13.89 0.98
CA LYS A 309 20.63 -14.84 0.52
C LYS A 309 21.05 -14.62 -0.93
N LEU A 310 20.14 -14.15 -1.78
CA LEU A 310 20.36 -13.97 -3.22
C LEU A 310 20.36 -12.48 -3.60
N PRO A 311 20.93 -12.11 -4.75
CA PRO A 311 20.98 -10.71 -5.18
C PRO A 311 19.57 -10.11 -5.33
N HIS A 312 19.29 -9.00 -4.67
CA HIS A 312 18.00 -8.29 -4.74
C HIS A 312 17.63 -7.94 -6.19
N LYS A 313 18.61 -7.57 -7.01
CA LYS A 313 18.43 -7.25 -8.42
C LYS A 313 17.82 -8.39 -9.23
N LEU A 314 18.13 -9.65 -8.89
CA LEU A 314 17.57 -10.82 -9.56
C LEU A 314 16.05 -10.88 -9.40
N PHE A 315 15.56 -10.80 -8.16
CA PHE A 315 14.12 -10.85 -7.87
C PHE A 315 13.38 -9.64 -8.43
N TYR A 316 13.99 -8.45 -8.34
CA TYR A 316 13.46 -7.23 -8.95
C TYR A 316 13.22 -7.38 -10.45
N VAL A 317 14.20 -7.91 -11.18
CA VAL A 317 14.11 -8.14 -12.64
C VAL A 317 13.05 -9.20 -12.94
N LEU A 318 13.04 -10.33 -12.22
CA LEU A 318 12.05 -11.39 -12.43
C LEU A 318 10.61 -10.88 -12.20
N GLY A 319 10.39 -10.07 -11.17
CA GLY A 319 9.09 -9.45 -10.91
C GLY A 319 8.63 -8.55 -12.07
N LEU A 320 9.52 -7.71 -12.60
CA LEU A 320 9.19 -6.83 -13.73
C LEU A 320 9.02 -7.58 -15.05
N ILE A 321 9.77 -8.67 -15.29
CA ILE A 321 9.54 -9.54 -16.45
C ILE A 321 8.13 -10.15 -16.37
N ALA A 322 7.71 -10.63 -15.19
CA ALA A 322 6.35 -11.13 -15.00
C ALA A 322 5.30 -10.04 -15.24
N ALA A 323 5.53 -8.81 -14.77
CA ALA A 323 4.65 -7.67 -15.02
C ALA A 323 4.53 -7.34 -16.52
N LEU A 324 5.63 -7.31 -17.24
CA LEU A 324 5.63 -7.09 -18.69
C LEU A 324 4.91 -8.23 -19.44
N ALA A 325 5.19 -9.48 -19.06
CA ALA A 325 4.52 -10.64 -19.65
C ALA A 325 3.00 -10.58 -19.43
N THR A 326 2.51 -10.09 -18.29
CA THR A 326 1.08 -9.89 -18.01
C THR A 326 0.39 -9.08 -19.11
N TRP A 327 0.96 -7.93 -19.46
CA TRP A 327 0.38 -7.05 -20.49
C TRP A 327 0.59 -7.57 -21.92
N LEU A 328 1.71 -8.24 -22.17
CA LEU A 328 2.01 -8.84 -23.47
C LEU A 328 1.07 -10.00 -23.80
N VAL A 329 0.67 -10.82 -22.83
CA VAL A 329 -0.31 -11.90 -23.03
C VAL A 329 -1.60 -11.37 -23.67
N ILE A 330 -2.12 -10.26 -23.14
CA ILE A 330 -3.37 -9.69 -23.66
C ILE A 330 -3.18 -9.05 -25.03
N ILE A 331 -2.12 -8.28 -25.23
CA ILE A 331 -1.84 -7.63 -26.52
C ILE A 331 -1.58 -8.68 -27.62
N SER A 332 -0.99 -9.83 -27.29
CA SER A 332 -0.73 -10.92 -28.24
C SER A 332 -2.00 -11.65 -28.71
N GLY A 333 -3.17 -11.27 -28.21
CA GLY A 333 -4.45 -11.87 -28.62
C GLY A 333 -4.75 -13.20 -27.94
N VAL A 334 -4.05 -13.57 -26.87
CA VAL A 334 -4.43 -14.70 -26.00
C VAL A 334 -5.65 -14.28 -25.19
N ASN A 335 -6.80 -14.35 -25.84
CA ASN A 335 -8.10 -13.93 -25.31
C ASN A 335 -8.84 -15.09 -24.65
N GLY A 336 -9.93 -14.76 -23.95
CA GLY A 336 -10.76 -15.73 -23.26
C GLY A 336 -10.21 -16.13 -21.88
N MET A 337 -10.84 -17.11 -21.26
CA MET A 337 -10.59 -17.51 -19.88
C MET A 337 -9.11 -17.90 -19.63
N GLY A 338 -8.46 -18.56 -20.59
CA GLY A 338 -7.04 -18.95 -20.47
C GLY A 338 -6.11 -17.75 -20.40
N GLY A 339 -6.34 -16.73 -21.22
CA GLY A 339 -5.60 -15.48 -21.19
C GLY A 339 -5.78 -14.71 -19.87
N LEU A 340 -6.98 -14.67 -19.34
CA LEU A 340 -7.28 -14.02 -18.07
C LEU A 340 -6.62 -14.75 -16.88
N TRP A 341 -6.59 -16.08 -16.89
CA TRP A 341 -5.82 -16.86 -15.91
C TRP A 341 -4.32 -16.55 -15.99
N ALA A 342 -3.75 -16.57 -17.20
CA ALA A 342 -2.35 -16.24 -17.40
C ALA A 342 -2.04 -14.81 -16.90
N PHE A 343 -2.90 -13.85 -17.22
CA PHE A 343 -2.80 -12.47 -16.74
C PHE A 343 -2.80 -12.39 -15.22
N SER A 344 -3.78 -13.03 -14.57
CA SER A 344 -3.92 -13.02 -13.11
C SER A 344 -2.72 -13.68 -12.41
N ILE A 345 -2.24 -14.82 -12.92
CA ILE A 345 -1.10 -15.55 -12.37
C ILE A 345 0.19 -14.72 -12.51
N LEU A 346 0.47 -14.20 -13.70
CA LEU A 346 1.68 -13.40 -13.97
C LEU A 346 1.68 -12.11 -13.17
N TRP A 347 0.51 -11.44 -13.05
CA TRP A 347 0.36 -10.25 -12.22
C TRP A 347 0.53 -10.58 -10.73
N GLY A 348 0.02 -11.72 -10.27
CA GLY A 348 0.25 -12.24 -8.92
C GLY A 348 1.73 -12.49 -8.61
N ILE A 349 2.47 -13.09 -9.57
CA ILE A 349 3.93 -13.29 -9.44
C ILE A 349 4.65 -11.94 -9.34
N ASN A 350 4.31 -10.98 -10.22
CA ASN A 350 4.84 -9.62 -10.13
C ASN A 350 4.54 -8.99 -8.76
N GLY A 351 3.32 -9.11 -8.26
CA GLY A 351 2.92 -8.59 -6.95
C GLY A 351 3.75 -9.18 -5.81
N GLY A 352 4.03 -10.48 -5.86
CA GLY A 352 4.86 -11.19 -4.87
C GLY A 352 6.35 -10.88 -4.93
N LEU A 353 6.88 -10.49 -6.12
CA LEU A 353 8.25 -10.02 -6.35
C LEU A 353 8.29 -8.50 -6.58
N SER A 354 7.34 -7.76 -6.06
CA SER A 354 7.04 -6.39 -6.46
C SER A 354 8.18 -5.41 -6.23
N VAL A 355 8.24 -4.41 -7.08
CA VAL A 355 9.11 -3.24 -6.92
C VAL A 355 8.91 -2.57 -5.56
N GLN A 356 7.70 -2.64 -4.98
CA GLN A 356 7.39 -2.10 -3.66
C GLN A 356 8.23 -2.72 -2.54
N ILE A 357 8.53 -4.03 -2.62
CA ILE A 357 9.39 -4.72 -1.64
C ILE A 357 10.79 -4.12 -1.66
N PHE A 358 11.37 -3.96 -2.86
CA PHE A 358 12.71 -3.40 -3.02
C PHE A 358 12.76 -1.91 -2.74
N TYR A 359 11.71 -1.17 -3.10
CA TYR A 359 11.56 0.22 -2.70
C TYR A 359 11.53 0.37 -1.18
N ALA A 360 10.74 -0.44 -0.47
CA ALA A 360 10.66 -0.42 0.98
C ALA A 360 12.00 -0.81 1.63
N LEU A 361 12.67 -1.84 1.11
CA LEU A 361 13.97 -2.29 1.60
C LEU A 361 15.06 -1.23 1.35
N TRP A 362 15.28 -0.87 0.10
CA TRP A 362 16.31 0.12 -0.26
C TRP A 362 16.02 1.52 0.29
N GLY A 363 14.76 1.94 0.33
CA GLY A 363 14.34 3.20 0.94
C GLY A 363 14.64 3.27 2.42
N SER A 364 14.60 2.13 3.12
CA SER A 364 14.95 2.05 4.54
C SER A 364 16.47 1.85 4.80
N GLU A 365 17.24 1.46 3.79
CA GLU A 365 18.68 1.21 3.92
C GLU A 365 19.57 2.35 3.41
N LEU A 366 19.13 3.05 2.36
CA LEU A 366 19.97 4.00 1.63
C LEU A 366 20.02 5.41 2.23
N PHE A 367 19.23 5.68 3.26
CA PHE A 367 19.22 6.97 3.95
C PHE A 367 19.70 6.87 5.39
N PRO A 368 20.46 7.87 5.88
CA PRO A 368 20.77 8.02 7.30
C PRO A 368 19.50 8.09 8.15
N ALA A 369 19.56 7.57 9.39
CA ALA A 369 18.43 7.56 10.32
C ALA A 369 17.83 8.97 10.59
N LYS A 370 18.67 10.00 10.49
CA LYS A 370 18.34 11.42 10.70
C LYS A 370 17.15 11.91 9.85
N PHE A 371 17.02 11.45 8.59
CA PHE A 371 15.96 11.87 7.66
C PHE A 371 15.36 10.71 6.84
N ARG A 372 15.56 9.47 7.27
CA ARG A 372 15.10 8.25 6.56
C ARG A 372 13.59 8.20 6.38
N ALA A 373 12.83 8.43 7.43
CA ALA A 373 11.38 8.41 7.36
C ALA A 373 10.83 9.61 6.58
N GLY A 374 11.46 10.79 6.71
CA GLY A 374 11.12 11.97 5.91
C GLY A 374 11.34 11.75 4.42
N ALA A 375 12.48 11.14 4.04
CA ALA A 375 12.79 10.80 2.66
C ALA A 375 11.78 9.78 2.08
N GLN A 376 11.43 8.74 2.84
CA GLN A 376 10.40 7.78 2.44
C GLN A 376 9.03 8.43 2.32
N GLY A 377 8.65 9.29 3.27
CA GLY A 377 7.41 10.05 3.22
C GLY A 377 7.30 10.94 1.98
N LEU A 378 8.39 11.66 1.64
CA LEU A 378 8.46 12.49 0.43
C LEU A 378 8.29 11.66 -0.85
N MET A 379 9.01 10.55 -0.95
CA MET A 379 8.91 9.67 -2.12
C MET A 379 7.51 9.07 -2.24
N PHE A 380 6.91 8.65 -1.14
CA PHE A 380 5.56 8.10 -1.10
C PHE A 380 4.52 9.17 -1.48
N PHE A 381 4.69 10.41 -1.00
CA PHE A 381 3.87 11.57 -1.41
C PHE A 381 3.90 11.77 -2.93
N ILE A 382 5.10 11.80 -3.53
CA ILE A 382 5.27 11.98 -4.98
C ILE A 382 4.55 10.85 -5.73
N VAL A 383 4.76 9.62 -5.32
CA VAL A 383 4.19 8.45 -6.01
C VAL A 383 2.67 8.41 -5.91
N ARG A 384 2.11 8.56 -4.71
CA ARG A 384 0.66 8.51 -4.48
C ARG A 384 -0.06 9.71 -5.08
N GLY A 385 0.55 10.90 -5.04
CA GLY A 385 0.00 12.09 -5.69
C GLY A 385 -0.07 11.94 -7.21
N LEU A 386 0.97 11.39 -7.83
CA LEU A 386 0.97 11.10 -9.27
C LEU A 386 0.00 9.97 -9.65
N SER A 387 -0.19 8.97 -8.77
CA SER A 387 -1.19 7.92 -8.98
C SER A 387 -2.62 8.45 -9.02
N ALA A 388 -2.92 9.52 -8.25
CA ALA A 388 -4.21 10.19 -8.31
C ALA A 388 -4.48 10.78 -9.70
N ILE A 389 -3.51 11.51 -10.23
CA ILE A 389 -3.59 12.11 -11.57
C ILE A 389 -3.64 11.02 -12.64
N TRP A 390 -2.79 10.00 -12.52
CA TRP A 390 -2.73 8.90 -13.49
C TRP A 390 -4.03 8.10 -13.55
N GLY A 391 -4.70 7.87 -12.44
CA GLY A 391 -5.99 7.18 -12.41
C GLY A 391 -7.04 7.90 -13.27
N LEU A 392 -7.06 9.24 -13.26
CA LEU A 392 -7.92 10.04 -14.14
C LEU A 392 -7.49 9.92 -15.61
N VAL A 393 -6.20 10.02 -15.89
CA VAL A 393 -5.66 9.88 -17.25
C VAL A 393 -5.95 8.48 -17.81
N PHE A 394 -5.79 7.45 -16.99
CA PHE A 394 -6.08 6.07 -17.38
C PHE A 394 -7.55 5.89 -17.76
N THR A 395 -8.50 6.39 -16.95
CA THR A 395 -9.94 6.29 -17.24
C THR A 395 -10.29 6.97 -18.56
N TYR A 396 -9.68 8.12 -18.83
CA TYR A 396 -9.85 8.82 -20.10
C TYR A 396 -9.30 8.04 -21.30
N ILE A 397 -8.11 7.44 -21.17
CA ILE A 397 -7.49 6.61 -22.22
C ILE A 397 -8.29 5.32 -22.43
N TYR A 398 -8.78 4.70 -21.35
CA TYR A 398 -9.48 3.43 -21.38
C TYR A 398 -10.84 3.53 -22.06
N GLY A 399 -11.57 4.65 -21.86
CA GLY A 399 -12.90 4.90 -22.40
C GLY A 399 -14.00 4.14 -21.65
N GLU A 400 -15.26 4.46 -21.90
CA GLU A 400 -16.41 3.88 -21.17
C GLU A 400 -16.60 2.37 -21.37
N ASN A 401 -16.23 1.85 -22.54
CA ASN A 401 -16.39 0.44 -22.91
C ASN A 401 -15.06 -0.30 -23.10
N GLY A 402 -13.96 0.25 -22.63
CA GLY A 402 -12.63 -0.34 -22.80
C GLY A 402 -12.05 -0.22 -24.22
N GLU A 403 -12.57 0.70 -25.02
CA GLU A 403 -12.15 0.90 -26.43
C GLU A 403 -10.64 1.24 -26.54
N GLY A 404 -10.13 2.00 -25.55
CA GLY A 404 -8.73 2.38 -25.47
C GLY A 404 -7.81 1.38 -24.76
N PHE A 405 -8.29 0.16 -24.46
CA PHE A 405 -7.54 -0.83 -23.69
C PHE A 405 -6.14 -1.12 -24.26
N THR A 406 -6.03 -1.27 -25.58
CA THR A 406 -4.76 -1.53 -26.25
C THR A 406 -3.77 -0.39 -26.05
N LEU A 407 -4.21 0.87 -26.18
CA LEU A 407 -3.38 2.05 -25.92
C LEU A 407 -2.97 2.12 -24.44
N ALA A 408 -3.91 1.87 -23.52
CA ALA A 408 -3.63 1.80 -22.10
C ALA A 408 -2.57 0.74 -21.79
N ALA A 409 -2.68 -0.46 -22.38
CA ALA A 409 -1.71 -1.54 -22.21
C ALA A 409 -0.30 -1.15 -22.71
N TYR A 410 -0.16 -0.48 -23.85
CA TYR A 410 1.12 0.04 -24.29
C TYR A 410 1.71 1.08 -23.33
N CYS A 411 0.89 1.97 -22.77
CA CYS A 411 1.33 2.91 -21.74
C CYS A 411 1.84 2.17 -20.48
N MET A 412 1.13 1.12 -20.05
CA MET A 412 1.57 0.30 -18.91
C MET A 412 2.90 -0.39 -19.18
N ILE A 413 3.08 -0.98 -20.37
CA ILE A 413 4.35 -1.60 -20.77
C ILE A 413 5.49 -0.58 -20.77
N ALA A 414 5.27 0.61 -21.33
CA ALA A 414 6.27 1.68 -21.32
C ALA A 414 6.72 2.07 -19.91
N LEU A 415 5.77 2.24 -18.99
CA LEU A 415 6.05 2.55 -17.57
C LEU A 415 6.87 1.42 -16.90
N LEU A 416 6.51 0.16 -17.14
CA LEU A 416 7.23 -1.00 -16.59
C LEU A 416 8.64 -1.12 -17.17
N LEU A 417 8.83 -0.84 -18.47
CA LEU A 417 10.15 -0.82 -19.10
C LEU A 417 11.05 0.27 -18.50
N ILE A 418 10.51 1.46 -18.24
CA ILE A 418 11.26 2.52 -17.55
C ILE A 418 11.69 2.04 -16.17
N SER A 419 10.78 1.43 -15.38
CA SER A 419 11.11 0.87 -14.07
C SER A 419 12.22 -0.17 -14.17
N LEU A 420 12.13 -1.08 -15.14
CA LEU A 420 13.12 -2.14 -15.37
C LEU A 420 14.50 -1.55 -15.69
N ILE A 421 14.58 -0.66 -16.67
CA ILE A 421 15.85 -0.06 -17.12
C ILE A 421 16.51 0.72 -15.97
N VAL A 422 15.76 1.60 -15.31
CA VAL A 422 16.28 2.42 -14.20
C VAL A 422 16.71 1.52 -13.05
N GLY A 423 15.93 0.51 -12.71
CA GLY A 423 16.26 -0.42 -11.63
C GLY A 423 17.48 -1.30 -11.94
N VAL A 424 17.60 -1.80 -13.17
CA VAL A 424 18.78 -2.60 -13.58
C VAL A 424 20.08 -1.78 -13.51
N ILE A 425 20.02 -0.50 -13.90
CA ILE A 425 21.19 0.39 -13.87
C ILE A 425 21.52 0.82 -12.43
N GLY A 426 20.51 1.17 -11.64
CA GLY A 426 20.68 1.84 -10.35
C GLY A 426 20.60 0.92 -9.11
N ALA A 427 20.24 -0.37 -9.24
CA ALA A 427 20.04 -1.26 -8.09
C ALA A 427 21.27 -1.35 -7.19
N PRO A 428 21.17 -0.95 -5.91
CA PRO A 428 22.28 -1.00 -4.98
C PRO A 428 22.54 -2.43 -4.49
N ASN A 429 23.77 -2.70 -4.10
CA ASN A 429 24.12 -3.94 -3.40
C ASN A 429 24.28 -3.66 -1.90
N THR A 430 23.20 -3.82 -1.15
CA THR A 430 23.15 -3.56 0.30
C THR A 430 23.21 -4.84 1.13
N ARG A 431 23.22 -5.99 0.46
CA ARG A 431 23.16 -7.30 1.13
C ARG A 431 24.34 -7.53 2.07
N GLY A 432 24.04 -7.97 3.29
CA GLY A 432 25.04 -8.30 4.32
C GLY A 432 25.74 -7.11 4.96
N LYS A 433 25.34 -5.87 4.62
CA LYS A 433 25.89 -4.64 5.20
C LYS A 433 25.01 -4.10 6.31
N SER A 434 25.62 -3.54 7.34
CA SER A 434 24.89 -2.79 8.37
C SER A 434 24.37 -1.46 7.81
N LEU A 435 23.39 -0.86 8.49
CA LEU A 435 22.90 0.48 8.11
C LEU A 435 23.99 1.54 8.25
N GLU A 436 24.87 1.39 9.25
CA GLU A 436 26.00 2.27 9.49
C GLU A 436 27.04 2.17 8.35
N GLU A 437 27.40 0.95 7.93
CA GLU A 437 28.30 0.73 6.79
C GLU A 437 27.76 1.33 5.49
N ILE A 438 26.46 1.12 5.21
CA ILE A 438 25.81 1.69 4.02
C ILE A 438 25.83 3.22 4.10
N THR A 439 25.54 3.79 5.27
CA THR A 439 25.56 5.24 5.48
C THR A 439 26.97 5.80 5.27
N LYS A 440 27.98 5.18 5.86
CA LYS A 440 29.39 5.60 5.73
C LYS A 440 29.89 5.52 4.29
N GLU A 441 29.61 4.44 3.57
CA GLU A 441 29.98 4.29 2.17
C GLU A 441 29.35 5.36 1.26
N ARG A 442 28.13 5.80 1.56
CA ARG A 442 27.37 6.71 0.68
C ARG A 442 27.52 8.18 1.05
N TYR A 443 27.64 8.48 2.33
CA TYR A 443 27.61 9.85 2.86
C TYR A 443 28.93 10.26 3.54
N GLY A 444 29.86 9.32 3.71
CA GLY A 444 31.11 9.56 4.46
C GLY A 444 30.91 9.54 5.98
N ASP A 445 31.94 9.97 6.71
CA ASP A 445 31.86 10.13 8.16
C ASP A 445 31.12 11.45 8.49
N SER A 446 29.77 11.45 8.30
CA SER A 446 28.88 12.61 8.51
C SER A 446 28.25 12.61 9.90
#